data_637003843192d97148086d725f2ef865
#
_entry.id   637003843192d97148086d725f2ef865
#
_cell.length_a   1.000
_cell.length_b   1.000
_cell.length_c   1.000
_cell.angle_alpha   90.00
_cell.angle_beta   90.00
_cell.angle_gamma   90.00
#
_symmetry.space_group_name_H-M   'P 1'
#
loop_
_entity.id
_entity.type
_entity.pdbx_description
1 polymer ?
#
loop_
_entity_poly.entity_id
_entity_poly.type
_entity_poly.pdbx_seq_one_letter_code
_entity_poly.pdbx_strand_id
1 'polypeptide(L)'
;MKKTAFLCLMLAAVLYFAGSFWQPLLLGQHGVFGYASARDMTGLQETDQMPGLSGKGALPAEFEIIRQMPELPTGCEITALTMMLNYYGYSVDKMTMASEYLPVIPAEFYEGADGRVYGPDMDNFFVGDPSASGYICGTGAIRSAADAYLEDRDSALRAKDLTGTPLPELYALVRDGTPVLVWVTIGMAERDEVQGWYTADGRWMEWSRNDHGAVLIGCSNAMVTIADPLSGLRVYSRDRFEHAFVSRGSQCVALFMQES
;
A
#
# COMPACT_ATOMS: atom_id res chain seq x y z
N MET A 1 -61.89 -4.12 32.39
CA MET A 1 -60.93 -5.02 31.69
C MET A 1 -60.76 -4.73 30.21
N LYS A 2 -60.92 -3.49 29.70
CA LYS A 2 -60.74 -3.11 28.28
C LYS A 2 -59.72 -1.98 28.08
N LYS A 3 -59.05 -1.48 29.11
CA LYS A 3 -58.05 -0.41 29.01
C LYS A 3 -56.60 -0.86 29.07
N THR A 4 -56.31 -2.10 29.47
CA THR A 4 -54.94 -2.67 29.55
C THR A 4 -54.45 -3.33 28.25
N ALA A 5 -55.37 -3.74 27.37
CA ALA A 5 -54.99 -4.34 26.07
C ALA A 5 -54.55 -3.32 25.01
N PHE A 6 -54.96 -2.06 25.16
CA PHE A 6 -54.62 -1.02 24.17
C PHE A 6 -53.20 -0.42 24.40
N LEU A 7 -52.70 -0.52 25.63
CA LEU A 7 -51.37 0.01 25.97
C LEU A 7 -50.25 -0.93 25.54
N CYS A 8 -50.49 -2.23 25.48
CA CYS A 8 -49.49 -3.21 25.02
C CYS A 8 -49.30 -3.21 23.49
N LEU A 9 -50.34 -2.84 22.73
CA LEU A 9 -50.25 -2.76 21.25
C LEU A 9 -49.49 -1.52 20.78
N MET A 10 -49.52 -0.42 21.54
CA MET A 10 -48.78 0.80 21.21
C MET A 10 -47.29 0.68 21.57
N LEU A 11 -46.94 -0.07 22.62
CA LEU A 11 -45.53 -0.34 22.96
C LEU A 11 -44.84 -1.29 21.94
N ALA A 12 -45.58 -2.24 21.38
CA ALA A 12 -45.03 -3.13 20.34
C ALA A 12 -44.79 -2.39 19.00
N ALA A 13 -45.62 -1.39 18.67
CA ALA A 13 -45.43 -0.59 17.47
C ALA A 13 -44.23 0.37 17.55
N VAL A 14 -43.96 0.92 18.76
CA VAL A 14 -42.80 1.82 18.96
C VAL A 14 -41.48 1.04 18.95
N LEU A 15 -41.48 -0.21 19.41
CA LEU A 15 -40.27 -1.06 19.35
C LEU A 15 -40.01 -1.62 17.92
N TYR A 16 -41.03 -1.72 17.09
CA TYR A 16 -40.87 -2.17 15.69
C TYR A 16 -40.35 -1.06 14.78
N PHE A 17 -40.63 0.22 15.10
CA PHE A 17 -40.10 1.36 14.33
C PHE A 17 -38.72 1.84 14.79
N ALA A 18 -38.28 1.51 16.00
CA ALA A 18 -36.95 1.83 16.48
C ALA A 18 -35.87 0.82 16.02
N GLY A 19 -36.27 -0.36 15.53
CA GLY A 19 -35.38 -1.42 15.04
C GLY A 19 -35.01 -1.32 13.55
N SER A 20 -35.64 -0.41 12.79
CA SER A 20 -35.50 -0.38 11.32
C SER A 20 -34.64 0.78 10.80
N PHE A 21 -33.98 1.55 11.69
CA PHE A 21 -33.20 2.74 11.29
C PHE A 21 -31.69 2.64 11.58
N TRP A 22 -31.18 1.47 11.97
CA TRP A 22 -29.75 1.21 12.09
C TRP A 22 -29.39 -0.12 11.42
N GLN A 23 -29.59 -0.20 10.10
CA GLN A 23 -28.70 -1.04 9.32
C GLN A 23 -27.59 -0.09 8.83
N PRO A 24 -26.33 -0.25 9.27
CA PRO A 24 -25.24 0.25 8.48
C PRO A 24 -25.42 -0.37 7.10
N LEU A 25 -25.44 0.43 6.05
CA LEU A 25 -25.24 -0.06 4.71
C LEU A 25 -23.92 -0.85 4.74
N LEU A 26 -24.02 -2.15 4.93
CA LEU A 26 -22.95 -3.08 4.66
C LEU A 26 -22.74 -3.01 3.14
N LEU A 27 -21.96 -2.02 2.69
CA LEU A 27 -21.19 -2.17 1.47
C LEU A 27 -20.41 -3.46 1.65
N GLY A 28 -21.00 -4.53 1.15
CA GLY A 28 -20.49 -5.87 1.01
C GLY A 28 -19.60 -6.38 2.13
N GLN A 29 -20.16 -7.11 3.11
CA GLN A 29 -19.40 -8.16 3.79
C GLN A 29 -19.04 -9.28 2.80
N HIS A 30 -18.25 -8.93 1.78
CA HIS A 30 -17.51 -9.86 0.94
C HIS A 30 -16.07 -9.38 0.81
N GLY A 31 -15.51 -8.95 1.92
CA GLY A 31 -14.12 -8.55 2.00
C GLY A 31 -13.35 -9.46 2.96
N VAL A 32 -13.54 -10.76 2.91
CA VAL A 32 -12.42 -11.64 3.16
C VAL A 32 -11.51 -11.39 1.97
N PHE A 33 -10.40 -10.67 2.17
CA PHE A 33 -9.33 -10.62 1.20
C PHE A 33 -8.99 -12.05 0.82
N GLY A 34 -9.61 -12.56 -0.24
CA GLY A 34 -9.12 -13.72 -0.92
C GLY A 34 -7.80 -13.29 -1.54
N TYR A 35 -6.72 -13.34 -0.74
CA TYR A 35 -5.41 -13.48 -1.33
C TYR A 35 -5.55 -14.61 -2.33
N ALA A 36 -5.14 -14.39 -3.59
CA ALA A 36 -4.93 -15.49 -4.52
C ALA A 36 -4.22 -16.58 -3.70
N SER A 37 -4.91 -17.70 -3.48
CA SER A 37 -4.37 -18.73 -2.62
C SER A 37 -3.01 -19.10 -3.20
N ALA A 38 -2.08 -19.56 -2.38
CA ALA A 38 -0.77 -20.01 -2.85
C ALA A 38 -0.86 -21.04 -4.00
N ARG A 39 -2.05 -21.54 -4.32
CA ARG A 39 -2.35 -22.44 -5.44
C ARG A 39 -2.49 -21.71 -6.78
N ASP A 40 -2.91 -20.45 -6.81
CA ASP A 40 -3.00 -19.67 -8.06
C ASP A 40 -1.63 -19.11 -8.49
N MET A 41 -0.63 -19.18 -7.60
CA MET A 41 0.76 -18.77 -7.88
C MET A 41 1.61 -19.85 -8.53
N THR A 42 1.10 -21.08 -8.70
CA THR A 42 1.85 -22.22 -9.29
C THR A 42 2.02 -22.15 -10.81
N GLY A 43 1.48 -21.12 -11.46
CA GLY A 43 1.69 -20.87 -12.89
C GLY A 43 2.92 -20.01 -13.23
N LEU A 44 3.60 -19.45 -12.23
CA LEU A 44 4.86 -18.74 -12.43
C LEU A 44 5.99 -19.78 -12.37
N GLN A 45 6.37 -20.31 -13.53
CA GLN A 45 7.55 -21.14 -13.64
C GLN A 45 8.74 -20.39 -13.03
N GLU A 46 9.36 -20.99 -12.01
CA GLU A 46 10.75 -20.71 -11.65
C GLU A 46 11.58 -20.94 -12.91
N THR A 47 11.83 -19.85 -13.66
CA THR A 47 12.84 -19.93 -14.72
C THR A 47 14.19 -19.80 -14.04
N ASP A 48 14.82 -20.95 -13.93
CA ASP A 48 16.23 -21.16 -13.69
C ASP A 48 17.12 -20.12 -14.35
N GLN A 49 18.21 -19.81 -13.63
CA GLN A 49 19.40 -19.10 -14.06
C GLN A 49 19.22 -17.59 -14.30
N MET A 50 19.46 -16.85 -13.23
CA MET A 50 19.82 -15.44 -13.32
C MET A 50 20.98 -15.28 -14.32
N PRO A 51 20.80 -14.62 -15.47
CA PRO A 51 21.95 -14.15 -16.23
C PRO A 51 22.70 -13.18 -15.32
N GLY A 52 24.00 -13.41 -15.13
CA GLY A 52 24.80 -12.65 -14.20
C GLY A 52 24.59 -11.14 -14.32
N LEU A 53 23.97 -10.54 -13.33
CA LEU A 53 23.85 -9.10 -13.14
C LEU A 53 25.21 -8.55 -12.67
N SER A 54 26.25 -8.72 -13.48
CA SER A 54 27.52 -8.02 -13.33
C SER A 54 27.58 -6.86 -14.33
N GLY A 55 26.83 -5.80 -14.05
CA GLY A 55 26.84 -4.58 -14.84
C GLY A 55 26.49 -3.39 -13.96
N LYS A 56 27.06 -2.22 -14.21
CA LYS A 56 26.61 -0.95 -13.63
C LYS A 56 25.10 -0.83 -13.81
N GLY A 57 24.34 -0.90 -12.71
CA GLY A 57 22.86 -0.78 -12.77
C GLY A 57 22.07 -1.73 -11.90
N ALA A 58 22.71 -2.59 -11.09
CA ALA A 58 22.07 -3.33 -10.03
C ALA A 58 22.55 -2.79 -8.68
N LEU A 59 21.64 -2.69 -7.70
CA LEU A 59 22.04 -2.48 -6.32
C LEU A 59 22.97 -3.62 -5.87
N PRO A 60 23.84 -3.39 -4.86
CA PRO A 60 24.76 -4.40 -4.35
C PRO A 60 24.03 -5.70 -4.00
N ALA A 61 24.78 -6.82 -4.02
CA ALA A 61 24.29 -8.16 -3.68
C ALA A 61 23.70 -8.29 -2.23
N GLU A 62 23.64 -7.21 -1.51
CA GLU A 62 23.30 -7.12 -0.08
C GLU A 62 21.94 -6.45 0.21
N PHE A 63 21.09 -6.22 -0.80
CA PHE A 63 19.74 -5.68 -0.52
C PHE A 63 18.89 -6.79 0.14
N GLU A 64 18.64 -6.63 1.44
CA GLU A 64 17.89 -7.63 2.22
C GLU A 64 16.40 -7.58 1.86
N ILE A 65 15.82 -8.75 1.57
CA ILE A 65 14.40 -8.91 1.28
C ILE A 65 13.64 -9.23 2.55
N ILE A 66 12.76 -8.34 2.96
CA ILE A 66 11.84 -8.54 4.09
C ILE A 66 10.47 -8.93 3.56
N ARG A 67 9.92 -10.04 4.09
CA ARG A 67 8.58 -10.52 3.72
C ARG A 67 7.54 -9.88 4.63
N GLN A 68 6.44 -9.35 4.04
CA GLN A 68 5.35 -8.78 4.83
C GLN A 68 4.57 -9.82 5.62
N MET A 69 4.33 -11.00 5.02
CA MET A 69 3.59 -12.10 5.65
C MET A 69 4.44 -12.82 6.71
N PRO A 70 3.81 -13.39 7.76
CA PRO A 70 2.35 -13.34 8.03
C PRO A 70 1.89 -12.10 8.82
N GLU A 71 2.81 -11.26 9.36
CA GLU A 71 2.51 -10.26 10.38
C GLU A 71 1.79 -9.03 9.82
N LEU A 72 2.10 -8.65 8.57
CA LEU A 72 1.55 -7.47 7.91
C LEU A 72 0.87 -7.82 6.59
N PRO A 73 -0.28 -8.53 6.62
CA PRO A 73 -0.94 -9.01 5.39
C PRO A 73 -1.30 -7.89 4.40
N THR A 74 -1.50 -6.66 4.84
CA THR A 74 -1.78 -5.50 3.98
C THR A 74 -0.71 -4.40 4.08
N GLY A 75 0.43 -4.67 4.73
CA GLY A 75 1.50 -3.68 4.98
C GLY A 75 2.65 -3.73 3.96
N CYS A 76 2.37 -3.80 2.66
CA CYS A 76 3.41 -3.88 1.63
C CYS A 76 4.28 -2.61 1.59
N GLU A 77 3.68 -1.42 1.67
CA GLU A 77 4.40 -0.15 1.56
C GLU A 77 5.35 0.07 2.75
N ILE A 78 4.88 -0.19 3.96
CA ILE A 78 5.71 -0.01 5.14
C ILE A 78 6.82 -1.07 5.24
N THR A 79 6.55 -2.30 4.76
CA THR A 79 7.59 -3.33 4.64
C THR A 79 8.62 -2.94 3.57
N ALA A 80 8.18 -2.37 2.45
CA ALA A 80 9.07 -1.84 1.41
C ALA A 80 9.95 -0.69 1.94
N LEU A 81 9.37 0.24 2.71
CA LEU A 81 10.14 1.29 3.39
C LEU A 81 11.16 0.70 4.37
N THR A 82 10.79 -0.32 5.14
CA THR A 82 11.70 -1.00 6.07
C THR A 82 12.91 -1.58 5.35
N MET A 83 12.71 -2.23 4.19
CA MET A 83 13.82 -2.72 3.36
C MET A 83 14.75 -1.60 2.91
N MET A 84 14.20 -0.44 2.52
CA MET A 84 15.01 0.72 2.12
C MET A 84 15.81 1.28 3.29
N LEU A 85 15.20 1.45 4.48
CA LEU A 85 15.90 1.93 5.67
C LEU A 85 17.07 1.00 6.04
N ASN A 86 16.84 -0.31 6.02
CA ASN A 86 17.88 -1.29 6.33
C ASN A 86 19.02 -1.27 5.28
N TYR A 87 18.70 -1.02 4.00
CA TYR A 87 19.71 -0.81 2.97
C TYR A 87 20.62 0.40 3.27
N TYR A 88 20.09 1.47 3.87
CA TYR A 88 20.87 2.63 4.31
C TYR A 88 21.54 2.45 5.68
N GLY A 89 21.52 1.23 6.23
CA GLY A 89 22.25 0.86 7.45
C GLY A 89 21.46 0.99 8.74
N TYR A 90 20.15 1.23 8.68
CA TYR A 90 19.28 1.18 9.84
C TYR A 90 18.83 -0.26 10.09
N SER A 91 18.93 -0.69 11.36
CA SER A 91 18.45 -2.04 11.75
C SER A 91 17.09 -1.91 12.41
N VAL A 92 16.04 -1.81 11.59
CA VAL A 92 14.65 -1.71 12.06
C VAL A 92 13.83 -2.86 11.50
N ASP A 93 12.91 -3.38 12.30
CA ASP A 93 11.95 -4.38 11.84
C ASP A 93 10.64 -3.74 11.34
N LYS A 94 9.93 -4.46 10.49
CA LYS A 94 8.70 -4.00 9.86
C LYS A 94 7.57 -3.75 10.85
N MET A 95 7.53 -4.47 11.98
CA MET A 95 6.50 -4.30 12.99
C MET A 95 6.67 -2.99 13.74
N THR A 96 7.90 -2.66 14.10
CA THR A 96 8.25 -1.34 14.68
C THR A 96 7.84 -0.22 13.71
N MET A 97 8.19 -0.33 12.43
CA MET A 97 7.81 0.68 11.44
C MET A 97 6.29 0.83 11.30
N ALA A 98 5.56 -0.29 11.33
CA ALA A 98 4.11 -0.29 11.18
C ALA A 98 3.38 0.24 12.43
N SER A 99 3.87 -0.09 13.64
CA SER A 99 3.17 0.24 14.89
C SER A 99 3.55 1.60 15.48
N GLU A 100 4.76 2.09 15.23
CA GLU A 100 5.28 3.31 15.87
C GLU A 100 5.35 4.51 14.92
N TYR A 101 5.52 4.27 13.62
CA TYR A 101 5.82 5.35 12.66
C TYR A 101 4.78 5.51 11.56
N LEU A 102 4.08 4.43 11.14
CA LEU A 102 3.08 4.54 10.08
C LEU A 102 1.84 5.30 10.57
N PRO A 103 1.47 6.44 9.97
CA PRO A 103 0.21 7.10 10.29
C PRO A 103 -0.97 6.25 9.80
N VAL A 104 -1.84 5.86 10.73
CA VAL A 104 -2.98 4.97 10.49
C VAL A 104 -4.29 5.70 10.80
N ILE A 105 -5.34 5.46 10.01
CA ILE A 105 -6.69 5.97 10.23
C ILE A 105 -7.71 4.84 10.06
N PRO A 106 -8.78 4.79 10.88
CA PRO A 106 -9.85 3.80 10.70
C PRO A 106 -10.49 3.86 9.31
N ALA A 107 -10.86 2.70 8.77
CA ALA A 107 -11.56 2.58 7.49
C ALA A 107 -13.05 2.89 7.66
N GLU A 108 -13.36 4.15 7.92
CA GLU A 108 -14.72 4.64 8.15
C GLU A 108 -15.24 5.36 6.89
N PHE A 109 -16.32 4.84 6.32
CA PHE A 109 -16.96 5.39 5.14
C PHE A 109 -18.40 5.78 5.42
N TYR A 110 -18.89 6.84 4.76
CA TYR A 110 -20.27 7.27 4.88
C TYR A 110 -20.79 7.80 3.55
N GLU A 111 -22.11 7.73 3.37
CA GLU A 111 -22.79 8.36 2.23
C GLU A 111 -23.18 9.80 2.59
N GLY A 112 -22.74 10.75 1.78
CA GLY A 112 -23.09 12.15 1.90
C GLY A 112 -24.52 12.44 1.43
N ALA A 113 -25.04 13.62 1.76
CA ALA A 113 -26.36 14.07 1.30
C ALA A 113 -26.46 14.20 -0.23
N ASP A 114 -25.36 14.25 -0.92
CA ASP A 114 -25.22 14.29 -2.38
C ASP A 114 -25.16 12.88 -3.02
N GLY A 115 -25.30 11.82 -2.24
CA GLY A 115 -25.26 10.42 -2.68
C GLY A 115 -23.84 9.91 -3.01
N ARG A 116 -22.81 10.65 -2.66
CA ARG A 116 -21.41 10.21 -2.83
C ARG A 116 -20.92 9.48 -1.59
N VAL A 117 -20.01 8.53 -1.79
CA VAL A 117 -19.29 7.87 -0.69
C VAL A 117 -18.09 8.72 -0.31
N TYR A 118 -17.97 9.00 0.98
CA TYR A 118 -16.85 9.70 1.59
C TYR A 118 -16.07 8.77 2.51
N GLY A 119 -14.77 9.01 2.61
CA GLY A 119 -13.87 8.17 3.42
C GLY A 119 -12.54 8.85 3.73
N PRO A 120 -11.62 8.09 4.36
CA PRO A 120 -10.34 8.60 4.81
C PRO A 120 -9.42 9.06 3.68
N ASP A 121 -8.45 9.91 4.06
CA ASP A 121 -7.36 10.35 3.19
C ASP A 121 -6.27 9.26 3.12
N MET A 122 -6.30 8.47 2.07
CA MET A 122 -5.35 7.40 1.81
C MET A 122 -3.94 7.90 1.44
N ASP A 123 -3.81 9.14 0.96
CA ASP A 123 -2.48 9.67 0.62
C ASP A 123 -1.61 9.88 1.85
N ASN A 124 -2.21 10.35 2.96
CA ASN A 124 -1.50 10.72 4.17
C ASN A 124 -1.62 9.69 5.30
N PHE A 125 -2.49 8.70 5.16
CA PHE A 125 -2.71 7.68 6.17
C PHE A 125 -2.84 6.29 5.55
N PHE A 126 -2.37 5.28 6.26
CA PHE A 126 -2.78 3.91 5.99
C PHE A 126 -4.23 3.73 6.47
N VAL A 127 -5.11 3.34 5.57
CA VAL A 127 -6.54 3.18 5.87
C VAL A 127 -6.83 1.75 6.36
N GLY A 128 -7.17 1.60 7.62
CA GLY A 128 -7.40 0.31 8.28
C GLY A 128 -6.24 -0.11 9.18
N ASP A 129 -5.91 -1.38 9.20
CA ASP A 129 -4.85 -1.97 10.02
C ASP A 129 -3.92 -2.81 9.14
N PRO A 130 -2.63 -2.47 9.02
CA PRO A 130 -1.69 -3.23 8.19
C PRO A 130 -1.44 -4.65 8.69
N SER A 131 -1.70 -4.93 9.98
CA SER A 131 -1.57 -6.26 10.59
C SER A 131 -2.82 -7.13 10.44
N ALA A 132 -3.89 -6.58 9.87
CA ALA A 132 -5.16 -7.27 9.69
C ALA A 132 -5.79 -6.92 8.34
N SER A 133 -7.02 -6.41 8.35
CA SER A 133 -7.71 -5.91 7.16
C SER A 133 -7.41 -4.43 6.97
N GLY A 134 -6.88 -4.07 5.82
CA GLY A 134 -6.57 -2.69 5.49
C GLY A 134 -6.70 -2.46 3.99
N TYR A 135 -6.48 -1.23 3.60
CA TYR A 135 -6.40 -0.85 2.20
C TYR A 135 -4.93 -0.73 1.79
N ILE A 136 -4.51 0.46 1.49
CA ILE A 136 -3.12 0.86 1.20
C ILE A 136 -2.89 2.26 1.76
N CYS A 137 -1.68 2.77 1.62
CA CYS A 137 -1.40 4.20 1.80
C CYS A 137 -0.66 4.78 0.59
N GLY A 138 -0.73 6.09 0.45
CA GLY A 138 0.01 6.83 -0.56
C GLY A 138 1.39 7.28 -0.09
N THR A 139 2.02 8.08 -0.95
CA THR A 139 3.40 8.57 -0.74
C THR A 139 3.53 9.46 0.51
N GLY A 140 2.49 10.22 0.86
CA GLY A 140 2.47 11.09 2.03
C GLY A 140 2.62 10.33 3.35
N ALA A 141 1.90 9.21 3.51
CA ALA A 141 2.00 8.37 4.70
C ALA A 141 3.41 7.75 4.84
N ILE A 142 3.96 7.24 3.75
CA ILE A 142 5.30 6.63 3.73
C ILE A 142 6.39 7.66 3.98
N ARG A 143 6.27 8.86 3.42
CA ARG A 143 7.18 9.97 3.74
C ARG A 143 7.15 10.31 5.23
N SER A 144 5.93 10.47 5.79
CA SER A 144 5.77 10.79 7.21
C SER A 144 6.38 9.73 8.10
N ALA A 145 6.18 8.44 7.79
CA ALA A 145 6.78 7.33 8.52
C ALA A 145 8.31 7.33 8.42
N ALA A 146 8.84 7.55 7.23
CA ALA A 146 10.29 7.60 7.01
C ALA A 146 10.92 8.78 7.75
N ASP A 147 10.37 9.98 7.60
CA ASP A 147 10.93 11.19 8.19
C ASP A 147 10.87 11.14 9.72
N ALA A 148 9.75 10.68 10.32
CA ALA A 148 9.64 10.50 11.75
C ALA A 148 10.69 9.50 12.30
N TYR A 149 10.84 8.36 11.63
CA TYR A 149 11.86 7.37 12.01
C TYR A 149 13.28 7.91 11.91
N LEU A 150 13.58 8.67 10.84
CA LEU A 150 14.90 9.24 10.58
C LEU A 150 15.22 10.40 11.53
N GLU A 151 14.23 11.21 11.90
CA GLU A 151 14.37 12.29 12.87
C GLU A 151 14.70 11.75 14.26
N ASP A 152 14.04 10.69 14.72
CA ASP A 152 14.35 10.03 16.00
C ASP A 152 15.78 9.49 16.09
N ARG A 153 16.51 9.47 14.99
CA ARG A 153 17.90 8.98 14.90
C ARG A 153 18.89 10.05 14.47
N ASP A 154 18.48 11.32 14.55
CA ASP A 154 19.29 12.46 14.13
C ASP A 154 19.91 12.26 12.74
N SER A 155 19.19 11.56 11.84
CA SER A 155 19.66 11.30 10.49
C SER A 155 19.58 12.52 9.60
N ALA A 156 20.54 12.65 8.67
CA ALA A 156 20.48 13.61 7.59
C ALA A 156 19.71 13.12 6.36
N LEU A 157 19.28 11.84 6.32
CA LEU A 157 18.40 11.34 5.27
C LEU A 157 16.99 11.88 5.42
N ARG A 158 16.32 12.13 4.29
CA ARG A 158 14.90 12.50 4.26
C ARG A 158 14.22 11.80 3.09
N ALA A 159 12.93 11.49 3.27
CA ALA A 159 12.12 10.93 2.24
C ALA A 159 11.65 12.02 1.26
N LYS A 160 11.76 11.75 -0.01
CA LYS A 160 11.31 12.63 -1.08
C LYS A 160 10.26 11.93 -1.94
N ASP A 161 9.11 12.59 -2.10
CA ASP A 161 8.10 12.19 -3.06
C ASP A 161 8.60 12.55 -4.46
N LEU A 162 8.71 11.54 -5.30
CA LEU A 162 9.16 11.62 -6.68
C LEU A 162 8.03 11.27 -7.66
N THR A 163 6.78 11.30 -7.21
CA THR A 163 5.61 10.98 -8.03
C THR A 163 5.63 11.78 -9.33
N GLY A 164 5.44 11.08 -10.46
CA GLY A 164 5.48 11.69 -11.78
C GLY A 164 6.87 11.89 -12.36
N THR A 165 7.94 11.49 -11.68
CA THR A 165 9.29 11.52 -12.25
C THR A 165 9.34 10.70 -13.54
N PRO A 166 9.91 11.25 -14.63
CA PRO A 166 10.07 10.52 -15.88
C PRO A 166 10.84 9.21 -15.70
N LEU A 167 10.39 8.13 -16.32
CA LEU A 167 11.00 6.81 -16.22
C LEU A 167 12.52 6.78 -16.47
N PRO A 168 13.07 7.51 -17.46
CA PRO A 168 14.53 7.57 -17.65
C PRO A 168 15.30 8.10 -16.44
N GLU A 169 14.73 9.09 -15.73
CA GLU A 169 15.31 9.67 -14.52
C GLU A 169 15.19 8.71 -13.34
N LEU A 170 14.04 8.04 -13.18
CA LEU A 170 13.83 6.99 -12.18
C LEU A 170 14.87 5.86 -12.35
N TYR A 171 15.09 5.42 -13.59
CA TYR A 171 16.11 4.41 -13.89
C TYR A 171 17.55 4.91 -13.68
N ALA A 172 17.81 6.20 -13.83
CA ALA A 172 19.12 6.77 -13.50
C ALA A 172 19.38 6.68 -12.00
N LEU A 173 18.43 7.06 -11.16
CA LEU A 173 18.54 6.92 -9.69
C LEU A 173 18.88 5.49 -9.28
N VAL A 174 18.17 4.51 -9.82
CA VAL A 174 18.41 3.10 -9.49
C VAL A 174 19.79 2.62 -9.97
N ARG A 175 20.23 3.04 -11.16
CA ARG A 175 21.59 2.73 -11.64
C ARG A 175 22.70 3.36 -10.80
N ASP A 176 22.40 4.49 -10.16
CA ASP A 176 23.33 5.19 -9.27
C ASP A 176 23.27 4.66 -7.83
N GLY A 177 22.50 3.57 -7.59
CA GLY A 177 22.45 2.87 -6.31
C GLY A 177 21.38 3.41 -5.34
N THR A 178 20.44 4.21 -5.81
CA THR A 178 19.31 4.70 -5.01
C THR A 178 18.09 3.78 -5.20
N PRO A 179 17.69 2.97 -4.19
CA PRO A 179 16.45 2.19 -4.26
C PRO A 179 15.23 3.12 -4.22
N VAL A 180 14.19 2.77 -4.95
CA VAL A 180 12.97 3.58 -5.04
C VAL A 180 11.77 2.74 -4.67
N LEU A 181 11.03 3.14 -3.62
CA LEU A 181 9.73 2.57 -3.33
C LEU A 181 8.74 3.02 -4.40
N VAL A 182 8.05 2.08 -5.01
CA VAL A 182 7.12 2.30 -6.13
C VAL A 182 5.76 1.69 -5.83
N TRP A 183 4.70 2.37 -6.24
CA TRP A 183 3.34 1.82 -6.25
C TRP A 183 3.10 1.15 -7.59
N VAL A 184 2.77 -0.11 -7.53
CA VAL A 184 2.55 -1.00 -8.67
C VAL A 184 1.31 -1.88 -8.41
N THR A 185 1.17 -2.98 -9.12
CA THR A 185 0.17 -4.01 -8.86
C THR A 185 0.83 -5.32 -8.49
N ILE A 186 0.14 -6.18 -7.72
CA ILE A 186 0.62 -7.51 -7.36
C ILE A 186 0.99 -8.27 -8.63
N GLY A 187 2.24 -8.74 -8.70
CA GLY A 187 2.79 -9.45 -9.86
C GLY A 187 2.86 -8.64 -11.15
N MET A 188 2.78 -7.31 -11.10
CA MET A 188 2.70 -6.42 -12.27
C MET A 188 1.56 -6.81 -13.23
N ALA A 189 0.43 -7.25 -12.68
CA ALA A 189 -0.77 -7.58 -13.43
C ALA A 189 -1.55 -6.32 -13.81
N GLU A 190 -2.54 -6.45 -14.71
CA GLU A 190 -3.52 -5.38 -14.91
C GLU A 190 -4.19 -5.04 -13.58
N ARG A 191 -4.54 -3.78 -13.42
CA ARG A 191 -5.23 -3.32 -12.23
C ARG A 191 -6.64 -3.93 -12.20
N ASP A 192 -7.02 -4.54 -11.07
CA ASP A 192 -8.35 -5.09 -10.85
C ASP A 192 -9.43 -4.00 -10.86
N GLU A 193 -10.67 -4.38 -10.59
CA GLU A 193 -11.78 -3.44 -10.47
C GLU A 193 -11.42 -2.30 -9.51
N VAL A 194 -11.42 -1.10 -10.06
CA VAL A 194 -11.07 0.11 -9.33
C VAL A 194 -12.30 0.63 -8.59
N GLN A 195 -12.14 0.86 -7.30
CA GLN A 195 -13.13 1.47 -6.43
C GLN A 195 -12.60 2.78 -5.88
N GLY A 196 -13.47 3.60 -5.29
CA GLY A 196 -13.00 4.84 -4.71
C GLY A 196 -14.06 5.57 -3.89
N TRP A 197 -13.62 6.63 -3.27
CA TRP A 197 -14.44 7.52 -2.45
C TRP A 197 -13.88 8.94 -2.49
N TYR A 198 -14.65 9.89 -1.99
CA TYR A 198 -14.20 11.26 -1.81
C TYR A 198 -13.70 11.47 -0.39
N THR A 199 -12.64 12.22 -0.22
CA THR A 199 -12.25 12.76 1.08
C THR A 199 -13.19 13.89 1.48
N ALA A 200 -13.16 14.31 2.75
CA ALA A 200 -14.00 15.40 3.25
C ALA A 200 -13.73 16.74 2.55
N ASP A 201 -12.53 16.95 2.01
CA ASP A 201 -12.15 18.11 1.21
C ASP A 201 -12.45 17.94 -0.31
N GLY A 202 -13.08 16.83 -0.69
CA GLY A 202 -13.59 16.58 -2.04
C GLY A 202 -12.58 15.97 -3.01
N ARG A 203 -11.42 15.50 -2.57
CA ARG A 203 -10.47 14.76 -3.42
C ARG A 203 -10.99 13.35 -3.65
N TRP A 204 -10.82 12.84 -4.87
CA TRP A 204 -11.13 11.45 -5.20
C TRP A 204 -9.97 10.54 -4.82
N MET A 205 -10.24 9.54 -3.99
CA MET A 205 -9.32 8.44 -3.64
C MET A 205 -9.67 7.21 -4.46
N GLU A 206 -8.68 6.57 -5.04
CA GLU A 206 -8.85 5.43 -5.93
C GLU A 206 -8.03 4.23 -5.43
N TRP A 207 -8.68 3.09 -5.33
CA TRP A 207 -8.10 1.87 -4.81
C TRP A 207 -8.52 0.63 -5.61
N SER A 208 -7.63 -0.34 -5.71
CA SER A 208 -7.89 -1.67 -6.25
C SER A 208 -7.27 -2.74 -5.34
N ARG A 209 -7.87 -3.92 -5.29
CA ARG A 209 -7.40 -5.01 -4.43
C ARG A 209 -6.00 -5.50 -4.72
N ASN A 210 -5.53 -5.33 -5.95
CA ASN A 210 -4.19 -5.72 -6.34
C ASN A 210 -3.18 -4.55 -6.36
N ASP A 211 -3.55 -3.38 -5.81
CA ASP A 211 -2.59 -2.31 -5.59
C ASP A 211 -1.50 -2.75 -4.61
N HIS A 212 -0.25 -2.38 -4.86
CA HIS A 212 0.90 -2.95 -4.16
C HIS A 212 2.08 -1.97 -4.08
N GLY A 213 2.77 -2.01 -2.93
CA GLY A 213 4.03 -1.31 -2.72
C GLY A 213 5.22 -2.27 -2.80
N ALA A 214 6.26 -1.89 -3.55
CA ALA A 214 7.49 -2.67 -3.70
C ALA A 214 8.71 -1.75 -3.88
N VAL A 215 9.92 -2.29 -3.90
CA VAL A 215 11.14 -1.49 -4.12
C VAL A 215 11.77 -1.83 -5.45
N LEU A 216 11.91 -0.83 -6.32
CA LEU A 216 12.71 -0.92 -7.54
C LEU A 216 14.20 -0.81 -7.16
N ILE A 217 14.94 -1.89 -7.38
CA ILE A 217 16.34 -2.04 -6.93
C ILE A 217 17.33 -2.27 -8.06
N GLY A 218 16.87 -2.44 -9.27
CA GLY A 218 17.77 -2.66 -10.42
C GLY A 218 17.03 -2.47 -11.73
N CYS A 219 17.78 -2.10 -12.75
CA CYS A 219 17.26 -2.00 -14.11
C CYS A 219 18.33 -2.25 -15.16
N SER A 220 17.92 -2.82 -16.28
CA SER A 220 18.69 -2.94 -17.51
C SER A 220 17.92 -2.28 -18.67
N ASN A 221 18.35 -2.42 -19.90
CA ASN A 221 17.59 -1.89 -21.03
C ASN A 221 16.23 -2.57 -21.24
N ALA A 222 16.07 -3.83 -20.82
CA ALA A 222 14.88 -4.62 -21.05
C ALA A 222 14.13 -5.04 -19.78
N MET A 223 14.81 -5.09 -18.64
CA MET A 223 14.31 -5.68 -17.42
C MET A 223 14.47 -4.74 -16.23
N VAL A 224 13.62 -4.92 -15.22
CA VAL A 224 13.74 -4.33 -13.89
C VAL A 224 13.82 -5.41 -12.83
N THR A 225 14.51 -5.11 -11.73
CA THR A 225 14.59 -5.97 -10.54
C THR A 225 13.83 -5.30 -9.41
N ILE A 226 12.92 -6.05 -8.82
CA ILE A 226 11.99 -5.61 -7.77
C ILE A 226 12.24 -6.42 -6.51
N ALA A 227 12.45 -5.76 -5.40
CA ALA A 227 12.34 -6.33 -4.06
C ALA A 227 10.88 -6.21 -3.59
N ASP A 228 10.18 -7.31 -3.65
CA ASP A 228 8.74 -7.39 -3.40
C ASP A 228 8.46 -8.00 -2.02
N PRO A 229 7.81 -7.28 -1.09
CA PRO A 229 7.55 -7.78 0.26
C PRO A 229 6.59 -8.96 0.29
N LEU A 230 5.81 -9.18 -0.77
CA LEU A 230 4.90 -10.32 -0.85
C LEU A 230 5.56 -11.53 -1.52
N SER A 231 6.27 -11.33 -2.61
CA SER A 231 6.80 -12.41 -3.46
C SER A 231 8.33 -12.57 -3.43
N GLY A 232 9.08 -11.65 -2.82
CA GLY A 232 10.56 -11.68 -2.73
C GLY A 232 11.23 -11.01 -3.93
N LEU A 233 12.44 -11.42 -4.27
CA LEU A 233 13.13 -10.87 -5.43
C LEU A 233 12.45 -11.31 -6.73
N ARG A 234 12.12 -10.34 -7.58
CA ARG A 234 11.45 -10.57 -8.87
C ARG A 234 12.09 -9.77 -9.98
N VAL A 235 12.02 -10.32 -11.18
CA VAL A 235 12.49 -9.64 -12.40
C VAL A 235 11.34 -9.59 -13.39
N TYR A 236 11.06 -8.41 -13.92
CA TYR A 236 10.00 -8.17 -14.88
C TYR A 236 10.55 -7.44 -16.11
N SER A 237 9.87 -7.57 -17.26
CA SER A 237 10.18 -6.69 -18.40
C SER A 237 9.85 -5.24 -18.03
N ARG A 238 10.58 -4.30 -18.60
CA ARG A 238 10.31 -2.87 -18.42
C ARG A 238 8.87 -2.53 -18.80
N ASP A 239 8.40 -2.98 -19.94
CA ASP A 239 7.05 -2.68 -20.42
C ASP A 239 5.99 -3.07 -19.39
N ARG A 240 6.14 -4.26 -18.79
CA ARG A 240 5.21 -4.74 -17.76
C ARG A 240 5.26 -3.90 -16.49
N PHE A 241 6.44 -3.56 -16.02
CA PHE A 241 6.63 -2.68 -14.86
C PHE A 241 6.10 -1.28 -15.16
N GLU A 242 6.46 -0.69 -16.28
CA GLU A 242 6.05 0.66 -16.68
C GLU A 242 4.54 0.78 -16.77
N HIS A 243 3.86 -0.22 -17.34
CA HIS A 243 2.40 -0.27 -17.40
C HIS A 243 1.79 -0.29 -15.99
N ALA A 244 2.23 -1.18 -15.10
CA ALA A 244 1.74 -1.26 -13.73
C ALA A 244 2.04 0.02 -12.94
N PHE A 245 3.23 0.59 -13.06
CA PHE A 245 3.64 1.81 -12.39
C PHE A 245 2.82 3.03 -12.84
N VAL A 246 2.63 3.20 -14.15
CA VAL A 246 1.82 4.30 -14.70
C VAL A 246 0.35 4.15 -14.28
N SER A 247 -0.19 2.93 -14.26
CA SER A 247 -1.58 2.68 -13.82
C SER A 247 -1.83 3.09 -12.36
N ARG A 248 -0.76 3.21 -11.55
CA ARG A 248 -0.77 3.69 -10.17
C ARG A 248 -0.36 5.17 -10.04
N GLY A 249 -0.48 5.95 -11.12
CA GLY A 249 -0.16 7.38 -11.12
C GLY A 249 1.33 7.69 -10.99
N SER A 250 2.20 6.74 -11.32
CA SER A 250 3.67 6.88 -11.22
C SER A 250 4.13 7.32 -9.82
N GLN A 251 3.47 6.80 -8.78
CA GLN A 251 3.78 7.13 -7.38
C GLN A 251 5.07 6.47 -6.95
N CYS A 252 5.99 7.26 -6.39
CA CYS A 252 7.24 6.72 -5.86
C CYS A 252 7.90 7.62 -4.82
N VAL A 253 8.70 7.00 -3.94
CA VAL A 253 9.44 7.66 -2.86
C VAL A 253 10.88 7.13 -2.82
N ALA A 254 11.85 8.03 -2.62
CA ALA A 254 13.24 7.64 -2.36
C ALA A 254 13.81 8.44 -1.19
N LEU A 255 14.93 7.96 -0.63
CA LEU A 255 15.62 8.60 0.48
C LEU A 255 16.89 9.32 -0.03
N PHE A 256 17.07 10.57 0.38
CA PHE A 256 18.22 11.40 -0.02
C PHE A 256 18.83 12.09 1.20
N MET A 257 20.15 12.30 1.14
CA MET A 257 20.80 13.20 2.07
C MET A 257 20.24 14.60 1.91
N GLN A 258 19.86 15.23 3.01
CA GLN A 258 19.46 16.63 3.02
C GLN A 258 20.69 17.50 2.70
N GLU A 259 20.56 18.35 1.69
CA GLU A 259 21.59 19.34 1.43
C GLU A 259 21.64 20.33 2.61
N SER A 260 22.84 20.52 3.14
CA SER A 260 23.14 21.42 4.28
C SER A 260 23.12 22.90 3.87
#